data_c44ea45eb3b8076ae845a3af91404dd9
#
_entry.id   c44ea45eb3b8076ae845a3af91404dd9
#
_cell.length_a   1.000
_cell.length_b   1.000
_cell.length_c   1.000
_cell.angle_alpha   90.00
_cell.angle_beta   90.00
_cell.angle_gamma   90.00
#
_symmetry.space_group_name_H-M   'P 1'
#
loop_
_entity.id
_entity.type
_entity.pdbx_description
1 polymer ?
#
loop_
_entity_poly.entity_id
_entity_poly.type
_entity_poly.pdbx_seq_one_letter_code
_entity_poly.pdbx_strand_id
1 'polypeptide(L)'
;MVSYLQIERLTKSFGDRMLFEDVTFGVYEGDKIGIVARNGDGKTTFLNILTGKEDYDSGNVVYRNGLRVGYLEQLPPMPEGMTALEYATPAPRPESDDHWNGADLARQMLTQFRISDPDMPLEHLSGGQAKRVALAKILLTEPDMLILDEPTNHLDIDMVEWLENYLSRQRVTLLMVTHDRYFLDKVCSRIIEIDNRQIYSYDGNYDYYLRRRSERMEAMSAELAKVKNLLRTELEWMRRQPQARGSKAKYRIDNFHQLEDRSRVNLSSRDVALDVKSSYIGSKIFEAVNICKSFGDKVILDNWNYIFARYEKVGIVGDNGAGKSTFIKLLLGLLPPDSGHFDIGQTVKWGYYSQEGMTGFDESKKVIDAVREIAETVRIDEKTTMTASAFLSKFLFTPETQQKYISKLSGGERRRLYLATVLMRSPNFLVLDEPTNDLDIMTLTVLEDYLANFKGCVIVVSHDRFFLDRIVDHLFVFKGNGDVRDFPGDYSTYRHCVAMEEKERKAAEAQKTAAAATADTGNTWRKKDDKRKLSFKEKREMEELEKRIESLTSEKERLETDLSSGALDNDAIVKAGTRIGEVVAELDEAEMRYLELLEIEG
;
A
#
# COMPACT_ATOMS: atom_id res chain seq x y z
N MET A 1 -2.90 -30.94 -2.27
CA MET A 1 -2.87 -29.77 -1.37
C MET A 1 -3.80 -30.07 -0.21
N VAL A 2 -3.39 -29.78 1.01
CA VAL A 2 -4.23 -30.01 2.21
C VAL A 2 -5.11 -28.78 2.40
N SER A 3 -6.44 -28.97 2.51
CA SER A 3 -7.37 -27.87 2.75
C SER A 3 -7.34 -27.48 4.23
N TYR A 4 -7.13 -26.20 4.54
CA TYR A 4 -7.18 -25.64 5.88
C TYR A 4 -8.54 -25.03 6.19
N LEU A 5 -9.14 -24.36 5.20
CA LEU A 5 -10.44 -23.74 5.31
C LEU A 5 -11.21 -23.94 4.00
N GLN A 6 -12.47 -24.32 4.12
CA GLN A 6 -13.40 -24.43 3.00
C GLN A 6 -14.68 -23.66 3.31
N ILE A 7 -15.06 -22.81 2.40
CA ILE A 7 -16.27 -22.00 2.46
C ILE A 7 -17.16 -22.43 1.30
N GLU A 8 -18.41 -22.78 1.62
CA GLU A 8 -19.39 -23.28 0.65
C GLU A 8 -20.67 -22.47 0.75
N ARG A 9 -21.03 -21.81 -0.38
CA ARG A 9 -22.28 -21.06 -0.55
C ARG A 9 -22.57 -20.07 0.58
N LEU A 10 -21.54 -19.37 1.05
CA LEU A 10 -21.68 -18.40 2.12
C LEU A 10 -22.54 -17.21 1.66
N THR A 11 -23.58 -16.92 2.42
CA THR A 11 -24.44 -15.77 2.22
C THR A 11 -24.56 -14.96 3.51
N LYS A 12 -24.46 -13.65 3.41
CA LYS A 12 -24.59 -12.71 4.54
C LYS A 12 -25.26 -11.42 4.11
N SER A 13 -26.25 -11.00 4.91
CA SER A 13 -26.93 -9.72 4.74
C SER A 13 -27.02 -8.94 6.06
N PHE A 14 -27.18 -7.64 5.97
CA PHE A 14 -27.53 -6.75 7.07
C PHE A 14 -28.80 -5.97 6.70
N GLY A 15 -29.94 -6.43 7.21
CA GLY A 15 -31.25 -5.90 6.82
C GLY A 15 -31.45 -6.05 5.29
N ASP A 16 -31.69 -4.95 4.61
CA ASP A 16 -31.90 -4.97 3.14
C ASP A 16 -30.59 -5.01 2.33
N ARG A 17 -29.43 -4.94 2.99
CA ARG A 17 -28.13 -4.90 2.32
C ARG A 17 -27.49 -6.29 2.28
N MET A 18 -27.49 -6.93 1.11
CA MET A 18 -26.73 -8.15 0.85
C MET A 18 -25.25 -7.81 0.69
N LEU A 19 -24.37 -8.47 1.48
CA LEU A 19 -22.91 -8.33 1.38
C LEU A 19 -22.31 -9.44 0.51
N PHE A 20 -22.67 -10.70 0.78
CA PHE A 20 -22.18 -11.88 0.07
C PHE A 20 -23.35 -12.73 -0.36
N GLU A 21 -23.27 -13.31 -1.55
CA GLU A 21 -24.33 -14.16 -2.11
C GLU A 21 -23.68 -15.39 -2.75
N ASP A 22 -23.95 -16.58 -2.17
CA ASP A 22 -23.51 -17.89 -2.67
C ASP A 22 -21.98 -17.99 -2.89
N VAL A 23 -21.19 -17.44 -1.97
CA VAL A 23 -19.73 -17.36 -2.07
C VAL A 23 -19.09 -18.69 -1.72
N THR A 24 -18.22 -19.21 -2.61
CA THR A 24 -17.50 -20.47 -2.42
C THR A 24 -16.03 -20.30 -2.74
N PHE A 25 -15.14 -20.61 -1.77
CA PHE A 25 -13.70 -20.71 -2.02
C PHE A 25 -12.98 -21.53 -0.93
N GLY A 26 -11.73 -21.94 -1.23
CA GLY A 26 -10.89 -22.68 -0.31
C GLY A 26 -9.54 -22.05 -0.06
N VAL A 27 -9.01 -22.27 1.14
CA VAL A 27 -7.64 -21.92 1.54
C VAL A 27 -6.87 -23.21 1.82
N TYR A 28 -5.70 -23.33 1.19
CA TYR A 28 -4.87 -24.53 1.30
C TYR A 28 -3.60 -24.22 2.07
N GLU A 29 -2.96 -25.28 2.56
CA GLU A 29 -1.67 -25.18 3.25
C GLU A 29 -0.62 -24.45 2.40
N GLY A 30 -0.01 -23.41 2.99
CA GLY A 30 1.00 -22.59 2.33
C GLY A 30 0.45 -21.48 1.41
N ASP A 31 -0.88 -21.37 1.26
CA ASP A 31 -1.49 -20.27 0.52
C ASP A 31 -1.21 -18.92 1.21
N LYS A 32 -0.83 -17.92 0.42
CA LYS A 32 -0.73 -16.52 0.88
C LYS A 32 -1.70 -15.68 0.07
N ILE A 33 -2.84 -15.38 0.68
CA ILE A 33 -3.99 -14.79 0.00
C ILE A 33 -4.20 -13.35 0.49
N GLY A 34 -4.21 -12.40 -0.46
CA GLY A 34 -4.62 -11.02 -0.23
C GLY A 34 -6.10 -10.82 -0.60
N ILE A 35 -6.87 -10.20 0.29
CA ILE A 35 -8.27 -9.83 0.03
C ILE A 35 -8.33 -8.35 -0.32
N VAL A 36 -8.89 -8.04 -1.49
CA VAL A 36 -9.11 -6.69 -1.99
C VAL A 36 -10.61 -6.47 -2.15
N ALA A 37 -11.12 -5.37 -1.61
CA ALA A 37 -12.51 -4.95 -1.79
C ALA A 37 -12.66 -3.46 -1.50
N ARG A 38 -13.77 -2.86 -1.93
CA ARG A 38 -14.11 -1.48 -1.58
C ARG A 38 -14.43 -1.37 -0.09
N ASN A 39 -14.26 -0.16 0.45
CA ASN A 39 -14.71 0.10 1.81
C ASN A 39 -16.23 -0.04 1.90
N GLY A 40 -16.65 -0.84 2.89
CA GLY A 40 -18.05 -1.16 3.09
C GLY A 40 -18.56 -2.43 2.38
N ASP A 41 -17.76 -3.10 1.55
CA ASP A 41 -18.16 -4.37 0.90
C ASP A 41 -18.04 -5.60 1.82
N GLY A 42 -17.75 -5.36 3.11
CA GLY A 42 -17.84 -6.41 4.12
C GLY A 42 -16.53 -7.16 4.40
N LYS A 43 -15.33 -6.59 4.11
CA LYS A 43 -14.03 -7.23 4.39
C LYS A 43 -13.91 -7.72 5.83
N THR A 44 -14.08 -6.82 6.79
CA THR A 44 -14.00 -7.15 8.23
C THR A 44 -15.11 -8.10 8.66
N THR A 45 -16.35 -7.93 8.14
CA THR A 45 -17.45 -8.87 8.36
C THR A 45 -17.08 -10.27 7.87
N PHE A 46 -16.47 -10.36 6.70
CA PHE A 46 -16.01 -11.64 6.16
C PHE A 46 -14.97 -12.31 7.05
N LEU A 47 -13.96 -11.57 7.53
CA LEU A 47 -12.98 -12.10 8.47
C LEU A 47 -13.61 -12.47 9.82
N ASN A 48 -14.58 -11.70 10.32
CA ASN A 48 -15.31 -12.00 11.55
C ASN A 48 -16.16 -13.28 11.43
N ILE A 49 -16.79 -13.51 10.28
CA ILE A 49 -17.48 -14.77 10.00
C ILE A 49 -16.50 -15.94 10.03
N LEU A 50 -15.35 -15.80 9.38
CA LEU A 50 -14.32 -16.84 9.38
C LEU A 50 -13.79 -17.14 10.77
N THR A 51 -13.69 -16.17 11.64
CA THR A 51 -13.20 -16.35 13.01
C THR A 51 -14.30 -16.70 14.01
N GLY A 52 -15.55 -16.86 13.56
CA GLY A 52 -16.69 -17.21 14.41
C GLY A 52 -17.17 -16.09 15.33
N LYS A 53 -16.76 -14.83 15.05
CA LYS A 53 -17.21 -13.64 15.80
C LYS A 53 -18.54 -13.10 15.30
N GLU A 54 -18.92 -13.46 14.10
CA GLU A 54 -20.17 -13.03 13.46
C GLU A 54 -20.84 -14.20 12.76
N ASP A 55 -22.18 -14.28 12.90
CA ASP A 55 -22.99 -15.30 12.24
C ASP A 55 -23.23 -14.98 10.77
N TYR A 56 -23.59 -15.97 9.97
CA TYR A 56 -23.95 -15.87 8.56
C TYR A 56 -25.35 -16.45 8.31
N ASP A 57 -25.99 -16.01 7.20
CA ASP A 57 -27.39 -16.35 6.92
C ASP A 57 -27.52 -17.78 6.38
N SER A 58 -26.61 -18.21 5.50
CA SER A 58 -26.58 -19.56 4.94
C SER A 58 -25.19 -19.93 4.43
N GLY A 59 -24.96 -21.21 4.20
CA GLY A 59 -23.69 -21.77 3.75
C GLY A 59 -22.97 -22.54 4.84
N ASN A 60 -21.71 -22.93 4.58
CA ASN A 60 -20.87 -23.65 5.53
C ASN A 60 -19.45 -23.07 5.54
N VAL A 61 -18.87 -22.97 6.73
CA VAL A 61 -17.46 -22.62 6.94
C VAL A 61 -16.82 -23.78 7.70
N VAL A 62 -15.91 -24.52 7.07
CA VAL A 62 -15.32 -25.73 7.61
C VAL A 62 -13.81 -25.56 7.73
N TYR A 63 -13.31 -25.69 8.95
CA TYR A 63 -11.88 -25.72 9.25
C TYR A 63 -11.37 -27.16 9.39
N ARG A 64 -10.12 -27.36 9.07
CA ARG A 64 -9.41 -28.61 9.40
C ARG A 64 -9.35 -28.77 10.91
N ASN A 65 -9.62 -29.99 11.40
CA ASN A 65 -9.54 -30.27 12.83
C ASN A 65 -8.12 -30.04 13.37
N GLY A 66 -8.02 -29.36 14.52
CA GLY A 66 -6.77 -29.08 15.20
C GLY A 66 -5.96 -27.93 14.60
N LEU A 67 -6.49 -27.18 13.63
CA LEU A 67 -5.82 -26.03 13.05
C LEU A 67 -5.73 -24.87 14.05
N ARG A 68 -4.53 -24.35 14.28
CA ARG A 68 -4.29 -23.16 15.11
C ARG A 68 -4.39 -21.92 14.24
N VAL A 69 -5.39 -21.09 14.48
CA VAL A 69 -5.64 -19.86 13.73
C VAL A 69 -5.27 -18.66 14.59
N GLY A 70 -4.39 -17.80 14.09
CA GLY A 70 -4.09 -16.49 14.66
C GLY A 70 -4.87 -15.41 13.95
N TYR A 71 -5.61 -14.57 14.67
CA TYR A 71 -6.39 -13.47 14.10
C TYR A 71 -5.96 -12.12 14.65
N LEU A 72 -5.52 -11.21 13.77
CA LEU A 72 -5.29 -9.81 14.08
C LEU A 72 -6.48 -8.99 13.61
N GLU A 73 -7.19 -8.40 14.56
CA GLU A 73 -8.28 -7.48 14.29
C GLU A 73 -7.78 -6.08 13.89
N GLN A 74 -8.61 -5.34 13.18
CA GLN A 74 -8.31 -3.94 12.85
C GLN A 74 -8.09 -3.10 14.11
N LEU A 75 -8.91 -3.31 15.15
CA LEU A 75 -8.78 -2.72 16.49
C LEU A 75 -8.73 -3.88 17.50
N PRO A 76 -7.54 -4.37 17.86
CA PRO A 76 -7.43 -5.50 18.78
C PRO A 76 -7.91 -5.11 20.19
N PRO A 77 -8.70 -5.96 20.85
CA PRO A 77 -9.13 -5.71 22.22
C PRO A 77 -7.92 -5.78 23.15
N MET A 78 -7.77 -4.77 24.01
CA MET A 78 -6.72 -4.69 25.02
C MET A 78 -7.34 -4.97 26.39
N PRO A 79 -6.96 -6.08 27.06
CA PRO A 79 -7.42 -6.35 28.42
C PRO A 79 -6.83 -5.33 29.42
N GLU A 80 -7.63 -4.90 30.37
CA GLU A 80 -7.21 -3.99 31.42
C GLU A 80 -6.28 -4.70 32.44
N GLY A 81 -5.34 -3.95 33.02
CA GLY A 81 -4.48 -4.42 34.10
C GLY A 81 -3.33 -5.35 33.68
N MET A 82 -3.03 -5.47 32.38
CA MET A 82 -1.87 -6.22 31.85
C MET A 82 -0.84 -5.28 31.25
N THR A 83 0.44 -5.69 31.34
CA THR A 83 1.52 -5.02 30.63
C THR A 83 1.66 -5.52 29.18
N ALA A 84 2.36 -4.75 28.33
CA ALA A 84 2.64 -5.16 26.96
C ALA A 84 3.42 -6.49 26.89
N LEU A 85 4.36 -6.68 27.82
CA LEU A 85 5.15 -7.90 27.92
C LEU A 85 4.30 -9.11 28.31
N GLU A 86 3.47 -8.97 29.35
CA GLU A 86 2.58 -10.04 29.80
C GLU A 86 1.60 -10.46 28.70
N TYR A 87 1.04 -9.48 28.00
CA TYR A 87 0.10 -9.74 26.91
C TYR A 87 0.76 -10.42 25.71
N ALA A 88 2.00 -10.03 25.34
CA ALA A 88 2.73 -10.59 24.20
C ALA A 88 3.34 -11.96 24.51
N THR A 89 3.56 -12.30 25.80
CA THR A 89 4.17 -13.57 26.20
C THR A 89 3.26 -14.74 25.83
N PRO A 90 3.69 -15.66 24.94
CA PRO A 90 2.88 -16.81 24.57
C PRO A 90 2.79 -17.81 25.74
N ALA A 91 1.68 -18.55 25.82
CA ALA A 91 1.53 -19.61 26.80
C ALA A 91 2.57 -20.72 26.58
N PRO A 92 3.08 -21.37 27.66
CA PRO A 92 4.00 -22.50 27.54
C PRO A 92 3.40 -23.60 26.69
N ARG A 93 4.19 -24.18 25.78
CA ARG A 93 3.75 -25.35 25.00
C ARG A 93 3.95 -26.61 25.80
N PRO A 94 3.05 -27.61 25.65
CA PRO A 94 3.17 -28.90 26.39
C PRO A 94 4.49 -29.64 26.08
N GLU A 95 5.10 -29.39 24.94
CA GLU A 95 6.34 -30.04 24.48
C GLU A 95 7.59 -29.13 24.66
N SER A 96 7.46 -27.98 25.33
CA SER A 96 8.62 -27.09 25.56
C SER A 96 9.50 -27.61 26.68
N ASP A 97 10.83 -27.60 26.43
CA ASP A 97 11.85 -27.91 27.42
C ASP A 97 11.72 -27.03 28.69
N ASP A 98 12.19 -27.50 29.84
CA ASP A 98 12.19 -26.78 31.12
C ASP A 98 12.89 -25.39 31.08
N HIS A 99 13.55 -25.05 30.00
CA HIS A 99 14.24 -23.76 29.76
C HIS A 99 13.49 -22.83 28.78
N TRP A 100 12.21 -23.11 28.46
CA TRP A 100 11.44 -22.25 27.55
C TRP A 100 11.22 -20.86 28.15
N ASN A 101 11.82 -19.84 27.54
CA ASN A 101 11.78 -18.45 28.00
C ASN A 101 10.89 -17.58 27.09
N GLY A 102 9.58 -17.77 27.14
CA GLY A 102 8.61 -17.01 26.35
C GLY A 102 8.65 -15.51 26.59
N ALA A 103 9.03 -15.09 27.82
CA ALA A 103 9.15 -13.67 28.14
C ALA A 103 10.33 -12.99 27.42
N ASP A 104 11.46 -13.69 27.24
CA ASP A 104 12.61 -13.14 26.51
C ASP A 104 12.30 -13.01 25.01
N LEU A 105 11.62 -14.02 24.44
CA LEU A 105 11.14 -13.95 23.05
C LEU A 105 10.16 -12.78 22.86
N ALA A 106 9.23 -12.61 23.80
CA ALA A 106 8.28 -11.49 23.79
C ALA A 106 9.03 -10.14 23.88
N ARG A 107 10.00 -10.02 24.78
CA ARG A 107 10.79 -8.80 24.94
C ARG A 107 11.61 -8.47 23.69
N GLN A 108 12.22 -9.49 23.07
CA GLN A 108 12.93 -9.32 21.80
C GLN A 108 11.99 -8.88 20.68
N MET A 109 10.82 -9.48 20.55
CA MET A 109 9.84 -9.13 19.53
C MET A 109 9.27 -7.72 19.76
N LEU A 110 8.97 -7.35 21.02
CA LEU A 110 8.51 -6.00 21.37
C LEU A 110 9.58 -4.94 21.06
N THR A 111 10.85 -5.25 21.33
CA THR A 111 11.99 -4.37 20.95
C THR A 111 12.06 -4.22 19.44
N GLN A 112 11.90 -5.30 18.68
CA GLN A 112 11.85 -5.28 17.22
C GLN A 112 10.68 -4.41 16.71
N PHE A 113 9.53 -4.44 17.40
CA PHE A 113 8.38 -3.60 17.11
C PHE A 113 8.48 -2.18 17.71
N ARG A 114 9.67 -1.77 18.15
CA ARG A 114 9.95 -0.43 18.71
C ARG A 114 8.99 -0.04 19.84
N ILE A 115 8.65 -0.99 20.71
CA ILE A 115 7.97 -0.74 21.98
C ILE A 115 9.07 -0.44 23.00
N SER A 116 9.22 0.84 23.36
CA SER A 116 10.32 1.33 24.20
C SER A 116 10.23 0.85 25.65
N ASP A 117 9.01 0.66 26.14
CA ASP A 117 8.75 0.18 27.50
C ASP A 117 7.83 -1.07 27.42
N PRO A 118 8.39 -2.28 27.50
CA PRO A 118 7.61 -3.52 27.52
C PRO A 118 6.72 -3.67 28.75
N ASP A 119 7.04 -3.02 29.84
CA ASP A 119 6.31 -3.09 31.11
C ASP A 119 5.18 -2.05 31.20
N MET A 120 5.00 -1.21 30.16
CA MET A 120 3.91 -0.23 30.07
C MET A 120 2.53 -0.94 30.08
N PRO A 121 1.58 -0.45 30.90
CA PRO A 121 0.21 -0.94 30.88
C PRO A 121 -0.45 -0.75 29.49
N LEU A 122 -1.23 -1.75 29.05
CA LEU A 122 -1.88 -1.73 27.72
C LEU A 122 -2.81 -0.53 27.54
N GLU A 123 -3.41 -0.02 28.61
CA GLU A 123 -4.31 1.14 28.62
C GLU A 123 -3.63 2.46 28.21
N HIS A 124 -2.31 2.55 28.42
CA HIS A 124 -1.51 3.73 28.09
C HIS A 124 -0.92 3.68 26.69
N LEU A 125 -1.11 2.57 25.97
CA LEU A 125 -0.60 2.43 24.60
C LEU A 125 -1.43 3.26 23.62
N SER A 126 -0.77 3.92 22.68
CA SER A 126 -1.45 4.47 21.52
C SER A 126 -2.05 3.35 20.66
N GLY A 127 -3.07 3.63 19.85
CA GLY A 127 -3.69 2.63 18.98
C GLY A 127 -2.69 1.89 18.08
N GLY A 128 -1.67 2.60 17.57
CA GLY A 128 -0.60 1.99 16.79
C GLY A 128 0.32 1.09 17.62
N GLN A 129 0.62 1.46 18.87
CA GLN A 129 1.39 0.61 19.78
C GLN A 129 0.62 -0.64 20.16
N ALA A 130 -0.66 -0.49 20.50
CA ALA A 130 -1.56 -1.60 20.81
C ALA A 130 -1.61 -2.64 19.68
N LYS A 131 -1.72 -2.17 18.43
CA LYS A 131 -1.71 -3.04 17.25
C LYS A 131 -0.39 -3.78 17.07
N ARG A 132 0.74 -3.11 17.30
CA ARG A 132 2.08 -3.73 17.25
C ARG A 132 2.25 -4.82 18.31
N VAL A 133 1.80 -4.55 19.53
CA VAL A 133 1.82 -5.56 20.63
C VAL A 133 0.93 -6.76 20.30
N ALA A 134 -0.27 -6.53 19.75
CA ALA A 134 -1.16 -7.62 19.33
C ALA A 134 -0.55 -8.45 18.17
N LEU A 135 0.10 -7.79 17.21
CA LEU A 135 0.79 -8.48 16.13
C LEU A 135 1.96 -9.32 16.67
N ALA A 136 2.76 -8.78 17.59
CA ALA A 136 3.85 -9.52 18.26
C ALA A 136 3.32 -10.80 18.94
N LYS A 137 2.24 -10.67 19.71
CA LYS A 137 1.58 -11.82 20.36
C LYS A 137 1.21 -12.92 19.36
N ILE A 138 0.53 -12.54 18.28
CA ILE A 138 0.04 -13.49 17.28
C ILE A 138 1.20 -14.19 16.57
N LEU A 139 2.26 -13.47 16.21
CA LEU A 139 3.43 -14.05 15.56
C LEU A 139 4.19 -15.01 16.49
N LEU A 140 4.27 -14.71 17.79
CA LEU A 140 4.92 -15.56 18.79
C LEU A 140 4.14 -16.84 19.09
N THR A 141 2.83 -16.89 18.83
CA THR A 141 2.05 -18.13 18.97
C THR A 141 2.31 -19.14 17.87
N GLU A 142 3.00 -18.75 16.77
CA GLU A 142 3.29 -19.57 15.60
C GLU A 142 2.08 -20.36 15.12
N PRO A 143 1.01 -19.71 14.68
CA PRO A 143 -0.19 -20.38 14.21
C PRO A 143 0.06 -21.06 12.86
N ASP A 144 -0.75 -22.07 12.55
CA ASP A 144 -0.72 -22.75 11.25
C ASP A 144 -1.32 -21.88 10.15
N MET A 145 -2.31 -21.04 10.52
CA MET A 145 -2.96 -20.08 9.65
C MET A 145 -3.06 -18.70 10.32
N LEU A 146 -2.63 -17.66 9.60
CA LEU A 146 -2.76 -16.25 10.00
C LEU A 146 -3.91 -15.59 9.26
N ILE A 147 -4.77 -14.90 9.97
CA ILE A 147 -5.79 -14.00 9.44
C ILE A 147 -5.44 -12.58 9.92
N LEU A 148 -5.17 -11.66 9.00
CA LEU A 148 -4.72 -10.31 9.34
C LEU A 148 -5.66 -9.26 8.71
N ASP A 149 -6.23 -8.36 9.55
CA ASP A 149 -7.06 -7.24 9.09
C ASP A 149 -6.25 -5.94 9.15
N GLU A 150 -5.85 -5.45 7.96
CA GLU A 150 -5.06 -4.22 7.75
C GLU A 150 -3.78 -4.18 8.62
N PRO A 151 -2.88 -5.19 8.56
CA PRO A 151 -1.73 -5.28 9.46
C PRO A 151 -0.72 -4.15 9.27
N THR A 152 -0.69 -3.51 8.11
CA THR A 152 0.26 -2.45 7.76
C THR A 152 -0.14 -1.07 8.27
N ASN A 153 -1.43 -0.87 8.62
CA ASN A 153 -1.89 0.42 9.12
C ASN A 153 -1.24 0.77 10.46
N HIS A 154 -0.78 2.02 10.59
CA HIS A 154 -0.07 2.56 11.76
C HIS A 154 1.33 1.99 12.01
N LEU A 155 1.85 1.16 11.10
CA LEU A 155 3.26 0.76 11.09
C LEU A 155 4.08 1.80 10.32
N ASP A 156 5.31 2.04 10.76
CA ASP A 156 6.28 2.77 9.94
C ASP A 156 6.82 1.87 8.82
N ILE A 157 7.41 2.49 7.81
CA ILE A 157 7.83 1.78 6.59
C ILE A 157 8.86 0.68 6.90
N ASP A 158 9.81 0.93 7.81
CA ASP A 158 10.82 -0.08 8.18
C ASP A 158 10.18 -1.33 8.79
N MET A 159 9.12 -1.13 9.58
CA MET A 159 8.39 -2.23 10.20
C MET A 159 7.53 -2.98 9.20
N VAL A 160 6.91 -2.28 8.24
CA VAL A 160 6.20 -2.91 7.12
C VAL A 160 7.17 -3.78 6.32
N GLU A 161 8.36 -3.28 5.96
CA GLU A 161 9.38 -4.05 5.24
C GLU A 161 9.87 -5.27 6.04
N TRP A 162 10.03 -5.12 7.34
CA TRP A 162 10.38 -6.25 8.21
C TRP A 162 9.28 -7.33 8.17
N LEU A 163 8.01 -6.92 8.30
CA LEU A 163 6.87 -7.83 8.29
C LEU A 163 6.73 -8.54 6.92
N GLU A 164 6.93 -7.83 5.82
CA GLU A 164 6.98 -8.40 4.48
C GLU A 164 8.03 -9.51 4.38
N ASN A 165 9.27 -9.20 4.80
CA ASN A 165 10.37 -10.14 4.76
C ASN A 165 10.12 -11.35 5.67
N TYR A 166 9.54 -11.13 6.85
CA TYR A 166 9.16 -12.19 7.77
C TYR A 166 8.12 -13.12 7.15
N LEU A 167 6.98 -12.57 6.72
CA LEU A 167 5.88 -13.36 6.16
C LEU A 167 6.24 -14.02 4.81
N SER A 168 7.11 -13.40 4.01
CA SER A 168 7.56 -14.00 2.74
C SER A 168 8.39 -15.26 2.98
N ARG A 169 9.22 -15.29 4.03
CA ARG A 169 10.12 -16.41 4.35
C ARG A 169 9.44 -17.55 5.11
N GLN A 170 8.40 -17.23 5.89
CA GLN A 170 7.68 -18.22 6.70
C GLN A 170 6.73 -19.06 5.83
N ARG A 171 6.67 -20.37 6.12
CA ARG A 171 5.72 -21.31 5.51
C ARG A 171 4.36 -21.29 6.20
N VAL A 172 3.88 -20.12 6.56
CA VAL A 172 2.57 -19.95 7.20
C VAL A 172 1.50 -19.73 6.15
N THR A 173 0.32 -20.30 6.34
CA THR A 173 -0.84 -20.01 5.51
C THR A 173 -1.39 -18.64 5.93
N LEU A 174 -1.57 -17.74 4.98
CA LEU A 174 -1.94 -16.35 5.23
C LEU A 174 -3.23 -15.98 4.50
N LEU A 175 -4.16 -15.39 5.23
CA LEU A 175 -5.32 -14.70 4.68
C LEU A 175 -5.28 -13.26 5.20
N MET A 176 -5.19 -12.28 4.31
CA MET A 176 -4.91 -10.91 4.72
C MET A 176 -5.79 -9.92 3.96
N VAL A 177 -6.35 -8.95 4.68
CA VAL A 177 -6.91 -7.73 4.12
C VAL A 177 -5.87 -6.63 4.23
N THR A 178 -5.49 -6.01 3.13
CA THR A 178 -4.62 -4.81 3.15
C THR A 178 -4.84 -3.94 1.93
N HIS A 179 -4.54 -2.67 2.08
CA HIS A 179 -4.50 -1.69 0.99
C HIS A 179 -3.08 -1.38 0.53
N ASP A 180 -2.07 -1.95 1.17
CA ASP A 180 -0.67 -1.83 0.77
C ASP A 180 -0.37 -2.74 -0.44
N ARG A 181 -0.15 -2.12 -1.59
CA ARG A 181 0.05 -2.79 -2.88
C ARG A 181 1.40 -3.50 -2.97
N TYR A 182 2.47 -2.90 -2.42
CA TYR A 182 3.77 -3.55 -2.34
C TYR A 182 3.73 -4.80 -1.48
N PHE A 183 3.01 -4.72 -0.37
CA PHE A 183 2.81 -5.85 0.52
C PHE A 183 2.06 -6.98 -0.20
N LEU A 184 0.98 -6.66 -0.92
CA LEU A 184 0.24 -7.62 -1.74
C LEU A 184 1.13 -8.27 -2.81
N ASP A 185 1.94 -7.47 -3.50
CA ASP A 185 2.80 -7.96 -4.58
C ASP A 185 3.93 -8.88 -4.09
N LYS A 186 4.53 -8.54 -2.94
CA LYS A 186 5.71 -9.24 -2.40
C LYS A 186 5.35 -10.49 -1.59
N VAL A 187 4.22 -10.47 -0.88
CA VAL A 187 3.85 -11.53 0.08
C VAL A 187 2.81 -12.48 -0.48
N CYS A 188 1.81 -11.97 -1.24
CA CYS A 188 0.69 -12.78 -1.68
C CYS A 188 0.96 -13.51 -3.00
N SER A 189 0.60 -14.79 -3.04
CA SER A 189 0.63 -15.62 -4.25
C SER A 189 -0.72 -15.69 -4.96
N ARG A 190 -1.79 -15.28 -4.27
CA ARG A 190 -3.17 -15.26 -4.79
C ARG A 190 -3.89 -14.04 -4.23
N ILE A 191 -4.67 -13.38 -5.09
CA ILE A 191 -5.51 -12.25 -4.70
C ILE A 191 -6.97 -12.61 -4.89
N ILE A 192 -7.78 -12.30 -3.88
CA ILE A 192 -9.22 -12.45 -3.89
C ILE A 192 -9.86 -11.06 -3.90
N GLU A 193 -10.68 -10.78 -4.91
CA GLU A 193 -11.46 -9.56 -4.99
C GLU A 193 -12.92 -9.84 -4.61
N ILE A 194 -13.43 -9.08 -3.66
CA ILE A 194 -14.86 -9.03 -3.34
C ILE A 194 -15.46 -7.86 -4.13
N ASP A 195 -16.29 -8.15 -5.11
CA ASP A 195 -16.94 -7.14 -5.95
C ASP A 195 -18.35 -7.61 -6.32
N ASN A 196 -19.33 -6.72 -6.22
CA ASN A 196 -20.73 -7.00 -6.54
C ASN A 196 -21.29 -8.28 -5.87
N ARG A 197 -21.02 -8.47 -4.56
CA ARG A 197 -21.46 -9.61 -3.72
C ARG A 197 -20.84 -10.97 -4.09
N GLN A 198 -19.91 -10.98 -5.05
CA GLN A 198 -19.21 -12.17 -5.55
C GLN A 198 -17.73 -12.12 -5.20
N ILE A 199 -17.12 -13.29 -5.21
CA ILE A 199 -15.67 -13.42 -5.03
C ILE A 199 -15.02 -13.83 -6.36
N TYR A 200 -13.96 -13.11 -6.72
CA TYR A 200 -13.12 -13.41 -7.88
C TYR A 200 -11.72 -13.74 -7.40
N SER A 201 -11.18 -14.88 -7.82
CA SER A 201 -9.84 -15.34 -7.46
C SER A 201 -8.86 -15.15 -8.62
N TYR A 202 -7.68 -14.62 -8.31
CA TYR A 202 -6.60 -14.37 -9.26
C TYR A 202 -5.32 -15.00 -8.72
N ASP A 203 -4.83 -16.05 -9.39
CA ASP A 203 -3.60 -16.73 -9.02
C ASP A 203 -2.42 -15.96 -9.60
N GLY A 204 -1.73 -15.19 -8.78
CA GLY A 204 -0.62 -14.32 -9.15
C GLY A 204 -0.45 -13.14 -8.21
N ASN A 205 0.49 -12.26 -8.56
CA ASN A 205 0.82 -11.05 -7.84
C ASN A 205 -0.18 -9.89 -8.13
N TYR A 206 0.06 -8.73 -7.52
CA TYR A 206 -0.81 -7.57 -7.64
C TYR A 206 -0.89 -7.04 -9.08
N ASP A 207 0.21 -7.03 -9.84
CA ASP A 207 0.21 -6.60 -11.25
C ASP A 207 -0.59 -7.53 -12.15
N TYR A 208 -0.52 -8.84 -11.90
CA TYR A 208 -1.36 -9.82 -12.60
C TYR A 208 -2.84 -9.59 -12.32
N TYR A 209 -3.19 -9.36 -11.05
CA TYR A 209 -4.55 -9.01 -10.64
C TYR A 209 -5.07 -7.78 -11.40
N LEU A 210 -4.30 -6.68 -11.45
CA LEU A 210 -4.71 -5.45 -12.12
C LEU A 210 -5.02 -5.69 -13.61
N ARG A 211 -4.16 -6.41 -14.31
CA ARG A 211 -4.37 -6.75 -15.74
C ARG A 211 -5.64 -7.58 -15.94
N ARG A 212 -5.78 -8.66 -15.18
CA ARG A 212 -6.95 -9.55 -15.31
C ARG A 212 -8.25 -8.88 -14.90
N ARG A 213 -8.19 -8.01 -13.92
CA ARG A 213 -9.33 -7.19 -13.52
C ARG A 213 -9.75 -6.22 -14.62
N SER A 214 -8.80 -5.52 -15.25
CA SER A 214 -9.08 -4.64 -16.39
C SER A 214 -9.75 -5.40 -17.52
N GLU A 215 -9.22 -6.55 -17.94
CA GLU A 215 -9.82 -7.42 -18.96
C GLU A 215 -11.26 -7.83 -18.60
N ARG A 216 -11.49 -8.22 -17.32
CA ARG A 216 -12.84 -8.56 -16.84
C ARG A 216 -13.78 -7.37 -16.92
N MET A 217 -13.35 -6.18 -16.48
CA MET A 217 -14.17 -4.97 -16.51
C MET A 217 -14.51 -4.53 -17.92
N GLU A 218 -13.57 -4.63 -18.86
CA GLU A 218 -13.80 -4.35 -20.28
C GLU A 218 -14.82 -5.34 -20.88
N ALA A 219 -14.67 -6.63 -20.60
CA ALA A 219 -15.60 -7.66 -21.06
C ALA A 219 -17.03 -7.42 -20.52
N MET A 220 -17.16 -7.13 -19.21
CA MET A 220 -18.43 -6.80 -18.57
C MET A 220 -19.04 -5.51 -19.15
N SER A 221 -18.24 -4.49 -19.43
CA SER A 221 -18.69 -3.25 -20.04
C SER A 221 -19.24 -3.49 -21.47
N ALA A 222 -18.54 -4.29 -22.26
CA ALA A 222 -18.98 -4.66 -23.60
C ALA A 222 -20.29 -5.47 -23.57
N GLU A 223 -20.43 -6.41 -22.60
CA GLU A 223 -21.67 -7.18 -22.43
C GLU A 223 -22.83 -6.26 -22.02
N LEU A 224 -22.64 -5.37 -21.05
CA LEU A 224 -23.66 -4.40 -20.65
C LEU A 224 -24.07 -3.46 -21.79
N ALA A 225 -23.15 -3.04 -22.63
CA ALA A 225 -23.44 -2.24 -23.80
C ALA A 225 -24.37 -3.01 -24.76
N LYS A 226 -24.13 -4.32 -24.97
CA LYS A 226 -24.99 -5.20 -25.76
C LYS A 226 -26.37 -5.35 -25.11
N VAL A 227 -26.42 -5.61 -23.79
CA VAL A 227 -27.69 -5.72 -23.04
C VAL A 227 -28.50 -4.43 -23.12
N LYS A 228 -27.90 -3.26 -22.95
CA LYS A 228 -28.54 -1.95 -23.06
C LYS A 228 -29.10 -1.69 -24.48
N ASN A 229 -28.37 -2.08 -25.53
CA ASN A 229 -28.82 -1.97 -26.90
C ASN A 229 -30.02 -2.88 -27.17
N LEU A 230 -29.97 -4.14 -26.67
CA LEU A 230 -31.13 -5.07 -26.78
C LEU A 230 -32.32 -4.52 -25.99
N LEU A 231 -32.12 -4.05 -24.77
CA LEU A 231 -33.16 -3.45 -23.94
C LEU A 231 -33.84 -2.27 -24.65
N ARG A 232 -33.05 -1.39 -25.31
CA ARG A 232 -33.62 -0.29 -26.11
C ARG A 232 -34.52 -0.78 -27.23
N THR A 233 -34.11 -1.81 -27.95
CA THR A 233 -34.87 -2.41 -29.02
C THR A 233 -36.17 -3.05 -28.49
N GLU A 234 -36.10 -3.78 -27.38
CA GLU A 234 -37.28 -4.39 -26.74
C GLU A 234 -38.20 -3.33 -26.12
N LEU A 235 -37.64 -2.23 -25.57
CA LEU A 235 -38.42 -1.09 -25.07
C LEU A 235 -39.22 -0.41 -26.18
N GLU A 236 -38.62 -0.21 -27.35
CA GLU A 236 -39.31 0.33 -28.53
C GLU A 236 -40.46 -0.61 -28.98
N TRP A 237 -40.22 -1.93 -28.96
CA TRP A 237 -41.24 -2.90 -29.22
C TRP A 237 -42.37 -2.90 -28.16
N MET A 238 -42.02 -2.78 -26.89
CA MET A 238 -42.99 -2.66 -25.78
C MET A 238 -43.88 -1.42 -25.90
N ARG A 239 -43.34 -0.31 -26.40
CA ARG A 239 -44.11 0.94 -26.62
C ARG A 239 -45.05 0.90 -27.80
N ARG A 240 -44.83 0.02 -28.80
CA ARG A 240 -45.72 -0.15 -29.94
C ARG A 240 -47.01 -0.82 -29.49
N GLN A 241 -48.17 -0.30 -29.97
CA GLN A 241 -49.45 -0.96 -29.73
C GLN A 241 -49.55 -2.27 -30.51
N PRO A 242 -50.16 -3.34 -29.95
CA PRO A 242 -50.38 -4.58 -30.68
C PRO A 242 -51.29 -4.31 -31.91
N GLN A 243 -50.89 -4.85 -33.06
CA GLN A 243 -51.74 -4.76 -34.27
C GLN A 243 -52.93 -5.70 -34.12
N ALA A 244 -54.15 -5.16 -34.28
CA ALA A 244 -55.43 -5.87 -34.21
C ALA A 244 -55.66 -6.58 -32.83
N ARG A 245 -56.48 -7.62 -32.76
CA ARG A 245 -56.89 -8.35 -31.56
C ARG A 245 -55.84 -9.25 -30.94
N GLY A 246 -54.52 -9.00 -31.18
CA GLY A 246 -53.41 -9.80 -30.66
C GLY A 246 -52.92 -9.30 -29.32
N SER A 247 -52.59 -10.23 -28.39
CA SER A 247 -51.85 -9.96 -27.16
C SER A 247 -50.35 -10.01 -27.41
N LYS A 248 -49.56 -9.21 -26.67
CA LYS A 248 -48.07 -9.31 -26.72
C LYS A 248 -47.61 -10.66 -26.20
N ALA A 249 -46.64 -11.27 -26.85
CA ALA A 249 -46.11 -12.57 -26.46
C ALA A 249 -45.51 -12.50 -25.04
N LYS A 250 -46.04 -13.29 -24.10
CA LYS A 250 -45.63 -13.32 -22.69
C LYS A 250 -44.10 -13.55 -22.53
N TYR A 251 -43.53 -14.49 -23.28
CA TYR A 251 -42.09 -14.77 -23.31
C TYR A 251 -41.25 -13.52 -23.59
N ARG A 252 -41.67 -12.64 -24.48
CA ARG A 252 -40.91 -11.44 -24.85
C ARG A 252 -41.03 -10.35 -23.78
N ILE A 253 -42.14 -10.32 -23.03
CA ILE A 253 -42.32 -9.46 -21.86
C ILE A 253 -41.41 -9.94 -20.74
N ASP A 254 -41.37 -11.24 -20.47
CA ASP A 254 -40.51 -11.84 -19.44
C ASP A 254 -39.02 -11.60 -19.77
N ASN A 255 -38.65 -11.76 -21.04
CA ASN A 255 -37.29 -11.46 -21.52
C ASN A 255 -36.94 -9.97 -21.37
N PHE A 256 -37.87 -9.05 -21.61
CA PHE A 256 -37.66 -7.62 -21.36
C PHE A 256 -37.33 -7.35 -19.88
N HIS A 257 -38.10 -7.93 -18.95
CA HIS A 257 -37.82 -7.77 -17.52
C HIS A 257 -36.46 -8.36 -17.10
N GLN A 258 -36.09 -9.52 -17.65
CA GLN A 258 -34.76 -10.09 -17.42
C GLN A 258 -33.64 -9.19 -17.96
N LEU A 259 -33.82 -8.59 -19.15
CA LEU A 259 -32.84 -7.64 -19.70
C LEU A 259 -32.80 -6.35 -18.88
N GLU A 260 -33.96 -5.89 -18.37
CA GLU A 260 -34.01 -4.71 -17.48
C GLU A 260 -33.22 -4.96 -16.18
N ASP A 261 -33.43 -6.09 -15.53
CA ASP A 261 -32.68 -6.45 -14.30
C ASP A 261 -31.19 -6.60 -14.57
N ARG A 262 -30.79 -7.26 -15.67
CA ARG A 262 -29.40 -7.35 -16.10
C ARG A 262 -28.76 -5.99 -16.43
N SER A 263 -29.54 -5.04 -16.91
CA SER A 263 -29.06 -3.69 -17.25
C SER A 263 -28.82 -2.81 -16.04
N ARG A 264 -29.37 -3.16 -14.86
CA ARG A 264 -29.24 -2.43 -13.60
C ARG A 264 -27.88 -2.65 -12.91
N VAL A 265 -27.05 -3.57 -13.43
CA VAL A 265 -25.70 -3.77 -12.92
C VAL A 265 -24.89 -2.48 -13.14
N ASN A 266 -24.54 -1.81 -12.05
CA ASN A 266 -23.77 -0.57 -12.07
C ASN A 266 -22.28 -0.91 -12.17
N LEU A 267 -21.71 -0.85 -13.37
CA LEU A 267 -20.28 -0.79 -13.56
C LEU A 267 -19.81 0.64 -13.22
N SER A 268 -19.65 0.94 -11.95
CA SER A 268 -19.28 2.28 -11.47
C SER A 268 -17.79 2.59 -11.59
N SER A 269 -17.05 1.88 -12.41
CA SER A 269 -15.64 2.17 -12.69
C SER A 269 -15.46 2.48 -14.18
N ARG A 270 -15.93 3.65 -14.61
CA ARG A 270 -15.33 4.26 -15.79
C ARG A 270 -14.07 4.98 -15.30
N ASP A 271 -12.93 4.56 -15.81
CA ASP A 271 -11.68 5.30 -15.81
C ASP A 271 -11.88 6.61 -16.58
N VAL A 272 -12.52 7.57 -15.94
CA VAL A 272 -12.59 8.93 -16.47
C VAL A 272 -11.60 9.73 -15.64
N ALA A 273 -10.46 10.00 -16.24
CA ALA A 273 -9.44 10.87 -15.65
C ALA A 273 -10.09 12.10 -15.02
N LEU A 274 -9.72 12.37 -13.77
CA LEU A 274 -10.13 13.57 -13.05
C LEU A 274 -9.22 14.71 -13.50
N ASP A 275 -9.57 15.35 -14.61
CA ASP A 275 -8.88 16.55 -15.06
C ASP A 275 -9.55 17.77 -14.40
N VAL A 276 -9.17 18.08 -13.16
CA VAL A 276 -9.66 19.28 -12.45
C VAL A 276 -8.55 20.31 -12.45
N LYS A 277 -8.79 21.48 -13.05
CA LYS A 277 -7.82 22.58 -13.00
C LYS A 277 -7.70 23.13 -11.59
N SER A 278 -6.44 23.22 -11.13
CA SER A 278 -6.08 24.05 -9.99
C SER A 278 -6.32 25.53 -10.30
N SER A 279 -6.61 26.34 -9.27
CA SER A 279 -6.63 27.79 -9.43
C SER A 279 -5.25 28.31 -9.80
N TYR A 280 -5.18 29.52 -10.41
CA TYR A 280 -3.90 30.14 -10.77
C TYR A 280 -2.94 30.21 -9.58
N ILE A 281 -1.67 29.83 -9.80
CA ILE A 281 -0.59 29.91 -8.82
C ILE A 281 0.50 30.86 -9.32
N GLY A 282 0.89 31.82 -8.49
CA GLY A 282 1.95 32.79 -8.79
C GLY A 282 3.34 32.14 -8.79
N SER A 283 4.38 32.97 -8.99
CA SER A 283 5.77 32.52 -8.96
C SER A 283 6.27 32.24 -7.53
N LYS A 284 5.83 33.02 -6.55
CA LYS A 284 6.17 32.82 -5.14
C LYS A 284 5.16 31.87 -4.50
N ILE A 285 5.64 30.74 -3.99
CA ILE A 285 4.84 29.74 -3.30
C ILE A 285 4.99 29.93 -1.79
N PHE A 286 6.08 29.45 -1.22
CA PHE A 286 6.50 29.83 0.12
C PHE A 286 8.02 29.77 0.25
N GLU A 287 8.53 30.56 1.18
CA GLU A 287 9.92 30.57 1.60
C GLU A 287 9.97 30.37 3.11
N ALA A 288 10.68 29.37 3.56
CA ALA A 288 10.94 29.11 4.95
C ALA A 288 12.31 29.70 5.31
N VAL A 289 12.36 30.57 6.31
CA VAL A 289 13.58 31.26 6.72
C VAL A 289 13.88 30.95 8.19
N ASN A 290 14.95 30.21 8.42
CA ASN A 290 15.51 29.86 9.74
C ASN A 290 14.46 29.28 10.71
N ILE A 291 13.65 28.37 10.24
CA ILE A 291 12.56 27.77 11.02
C ILE A 291 13.15 26.85 12.08
N CYS A 292 12.83 27.13 13.34
CA CYS A 292 13.12 26.24 14.47
C CYS A 292 11.83 25.90 15.20
N LYS A 293 11.73 24.64 15.66
CA LYS A 293 10.65 24.17 16.53
C LYS A 293 11.10 23.05 17.42
N SER A 294 10.80 23.17 18.72
CA SER A 294 11.09 22.12 19.72
C SER A 294 9.91 21.95 20.68
N PHE A 295 9.83 20.78 21.30
CA PHE A 295 8.91 20.48 22.40
C PHE A 295 9.71 19.87 23.55
N GLY A 296 10.00 20.67 24.58
CA GLY A 296 10.91 20.28 25.63
C GLY A 296 12.27 19.92 25.05
N ASP A 297 12.78 18.74 25.34
CA ASP A 297 14.07 18.25 24.84
C ASP A 297 14.04 17.75 23.40
N LYS A 298 12.85 17.62 22.80
CA LYS A 298 12.69 17.08 21.44
C LYS A 298 12.73 18.21 20.41
N VAL A 299 13.81 18.24 19.62
CA VAL A 299 13.95 19.16 18.49
C VAL A 299 13.27 18.55 17.26
N ILE A 300 12.35 19.32 16.64
CA ILE A 300 11.61 18.90 15.43
C ILE A 300 12.23 19.50 14.17
N LEU A 301 12.57 20.79 14.22
CA LEU A 301 13.26 21.52 13.15
C LEU A 301 14.34 22.37 13.77
N ASP A 302 15.52 22.39 13.16
CA ASP A 302 16.65 23.21 13.56
C ASP A 302 17.17 24.01 12.36
N ASN A 303 16.95 25.34 12.41
CA ASN A 303 17.42 26.29 11.40
C ASN A 303 17.10 25.89 9.94
N TRP A 304 15.88 25.36 9.74
CA TRP A 304 15.47 24.85 8.44
C TRP A 304 15.14 25.98 7.47
N ASN A 305 15.75 25.93 6.28
CA ASN A 305 15.57 26.89 5.22
C ASN A 305 15.16 26.17 3.93
N TYR A 306 14.13 26.68 3.24
CA TYR A 306 13.68 26.10 1.99
C TYR A 306 12.89 27.10 1.14
N ILE A 307 13.07 27.04 -0.19
CA ILE A 307 12.30 27.80 -1.17
C ILE A 307 11.51 26.81 -2.00
N PHE A 308 10.20 26.82 -1.86
CA PHE A 308 9.31 25.89 -2.56
C PHE A 308 9.06 26.35 -3.98
N ALA A 309 9.35 25.49 -4.94
CA ALA A 309 9.20 25.79 -6.35
C ALA A 309 7.75 25.63 -6.85
N ARG A 310 7.46 26.22 -7.99
CA ARG A 310 6.14 26.12 -8.63
C ARG A 310 5.94 24.73 -9.22
N TYR A 311 4.77 24.13 -8.94
CA TYR A 311 4.36 22.78 -9.37
C TYR A 311 5.14 21.63 -8.73
N GLU A 312 5.92 21.92 -7.73
CA GLU A 312 6.70 20.96 -7.00
C GLU A 312 5.80 19.99 -6.20
N LYS A 313 6.15 18.71 -6.21
CA LYS A 313 5.45 17.67 -5.48
C LYS A 313 6.41 16.95 -4.55
N VAL A 314 6.23 17.16 -3.26
CA VAL A 314 7.14 16.69 -2.21
C VAL A 314 6.49 15.61 -1.37
N GLY A 315 7.19 14.50 -1.17
CA GLY A 315 6.85 13.48 -0.19
C GLY A 315 7.55 13.73 1.14
N ILE A 316 6.86 13.57 2.24
CA ILE A 316 7.47 13.62 3.58
C ILE A 316 7.53 12.22 4.14
N VAL A 317 8.74 11.76 4.47
CA VAL A 317 9.00 10.43 5.02
C VAL A 317 9.82 10.52 6.30
N GLY A 318 9.73 9.51 7.14
CA GLY A 318 10.44 9.41 8.41
C GLY A 318 9.66 8.64 9.45
N ASP A 319 10.31 8.33 10.57
CA ASP A 319 9.73 7.55 11.67
C ASP A 319 8.47 8.20 12.27
N ASN A 320 7.63 7.36 12.90
CA ASN A 320 6.49 7.87 13.64
C ASN A 320 6.97 8.76 14.81
N GLY A 321 6.37 9.95 14.89
CA GLY A 321 6.78 10.94 15.88
C GLY A 321 8.02 11.77 15.51
N ALA A 322 8.60 11.62 14.32
CA ALA A 322 9.74 12.46 13.86
C ALA A 322 9.38 13.95 13.65
N GLY A 323 8.08 14.29 13.67
CA GLY A 323 7.64 15.68 13.54
C GLY A 323 6.95 16.02 12.22
N LYS A 324 6.60 15.03 11.39
CA LYS A 324 5.95 15.22 10.08
C LYS A 324 4.68 16.06 10.14
N SER A 325 3.71 15.67 10.98
CA SER A 325 2.45 16.42 11.15
C SER A 325 2.66 17.78 11.84
N THR A 326 3.71 17.90 12.69
CA THR A 326 4.10 19.18 13.29
C THR A 326 4.59 20.15 12.22
N PHE A 327 5.40 19.68 11.28
CA PHE A 327 5.85 20.48 10.14
C PHE A 327 4.67 20.99 9.30
N ILE A 328 3.71 20.14 9.00
CA ILE A 328 2.48 20.54 8.30
C ILE A 328 1.71 21.63 9.07
N LYS A 329 1.54 21.45 10.39
CA LYS A 329 0.85 22.44 11.25
C LYS A 329 1.58 23.78 11.28
N LEU A 330 2.93 23.78 11.27
CA LEU A 330 3.75 24.99 11.16
C LEU A 330 3.55 25.70 9.81
N LEU A 331 3.63 24.95 8.71
CA LEU A 331 3.46 25.46 7.34
C LEU A 331 2.07 26.09 7.13
N LEU A 332 1.03 25.47 7.67
CA LEU A 332 -0.34 25.98 7.59
C LEU A 332 -0.65 27.11 8.57
N GLY A 333 0.32 27.51 9.42
CA GLY A 333 0.13 28.53 10.44
C GLY A 333 -0.78 28.11 11.59
N LEU A 334 -1.08 26.83 11.73
CA LEU A 334 -1.86 26.26 12.85
C LEU A 334 -1.04 26.17 14.14
N LEU A 335 0.27 26.17 14.01
CA LEU A 335 1.23 26.18 15.09
C LEU A 335 2.30 27.24 14.79
N PRO A 336 2.65 28.14 15.74
CA PRO A 336 3.73 29.10 15.52
C PRO A 336 5.10 28.41 15.65
N PRO A 337 6.10 28.79 14.82
CA PRO A 337 7.49 28.39 15.03
C PRO A 337 8.06 29.05 16.28
N ASP A 338 9.11 28.49 16.86
CA ASP A 338 9.82 29.10 17.99
C ASP A 338 10.74 30.25 17.52
N SER A 339 11.31 30.10 16.31
CA SER A 339 12.03 31.16 15.59
C SER A 339 11.88 30.99 14.09
N GLY A 340 12.21 32.02 13.33
CA GLY A 340 12.03 32.06 11.89
C GLY A 340 10.60 32.39 11.46
N HIS A 341 10.34 32.36 10.16
CA HIS A 341 9.01 32.62 9.60
C HIS A 341 8.84 31.97 8.22
N PHE A 342 7.59 31.72 7.85
CA PHE A 342 7.21 31.34 6.49
C PHE A 342 6.70 32.59 5.74
N ASP A 343 7.31 32.88 4.60
CA ASP A 343 6.82 33.93 3.71
C ASP A 343 6.02 33.30 2.57
N ILE A 344 4.69 33.34 2.69
CA ILE A 344 3.74 32.64 1.82
C ILE A 344 3.23 33.58 0.73
N GLY A 345 3.21 33.09 -0.51
CA GLY A 345 2.69 33.82 -1.67
C GLY A 345 1.18 34.11 -1.55
N GLN A 346 0.76 35.35 -1.85
CA GLN A 346 -0.64 35.79 -1.73
C GLN A 346 -1.64 34.99 -2.60
N THR A 347 -1.17 34.32 -3.63
CA THR A 347 -2.00 33.51 -4.55
C THR A 347 -2.21 32.09 -4.08
N VAL A 348 -1.53 31.65 -3.01
CA VAL A 348 -1.60 30.29 -2.49
C VAL A 348 -2.98 30.04 -1.86
N LYS A 349 -3.66 29.01 -2.36
CA LYS A 349 -4.92 28.49 -1.82
C LYS A 349 -4.72 27.08 -1.31
N TRP A 350 -4.68 26.95 -0.01
CA TRP A 350 -4.45 25.67 0.67
C TRP A 350 -5.66 24.73 0.56
N GLY A 351 -5.39 23.48 0.22
CA GLY A 351 -6.29 22.36 0.45
C GLY A 351 -5.63 21.42 1.45
N TYR A 352 -6.12 21.33 2.65
CA TYR A 352 -5.56 20.49 3.69
C TYR A 352 -6.45 19.30 3.99
N TYR A 353 -5.88 18.11 3.85
CA TYR A 353 -6.48 16.86 4.29
C TYR A 353 -5.72 16.35 5.51
N SER A 354 -6.34 16.38 6.70
CA SER A 354 -5.72 16.00 7.96
C SER A 354 -6.00 14.55 8.33
N GLN A 355 -5.07 13.94 9.04
CA GLN A 355 -5.22 12.61 9.61
C GLN A 355 -6.34 12.56 10.68
N GLU A 356 -6.55 13.65 11.43
CA GLU A 356 -7.56 13.75 12.49
C GLU A 356 -9.01 13.69 11.95
N GLY A 357 -9.17 13.77 10.62
CA GLY A 357 -10.45 13.59 9.94
C GLY A 357 -11.34 14.84 9.91
N MET A 358 -12.60 14.59 9.60
CA MET A 358 -13.63 15.60 9.39
C MET A 358 -14.05 16.29 10.67
N THR A 359 -13.53 17.48 10.96
CA THR A 359 -14.14 18.40 11.91
C THR A 359 -14.99 19.42 11.14
N GLY A 360 -16.30 19.51 11.45
CA GLY A 360 -17.16 20.58 10.95
C GLY A 360 -18.22 20.23 9.91
N PHE A 361 -18.47 18.95 9.62
CA PHE A 361 -19.65 18.58 8.83
C PHE A 361 -20.88 18.46 9.71
N ASP A 362 -21.98 19.05 9.22
CA ASP A 362 -23.29 18.84 9.83
C ASP A 362 -23.78 17.42 9.48
N GLU A 363 -23.69 16.52 10.44
CA GLU A 363 -24.08 15.11 10.28
C GLU A 363 -25.57 14.91 9.94
N SER A 364 -26.40 15.93 10.17
CA SER A 364 -27.82 15.92 9.86
C SER A 364 -28.13 16.16 8.38
N LYS A 365 -27.14 16.58 7.59
CA LYS A 365 -27.29 16.85 6.15
C LYS A 365 -27.06 15.61 5.31
N LYS A 366 -27.66 15.61 4.11
CA LYS A 366 -27.34 14.63 3.08
C LYS A 366 -25.98 14.94 2.46
N VAL A 367 -25.29 13.89 1.98
CA VAL A 367 -24.00 14.00 1.31
C VAL A 367 -24.02 15.04 0.19
N ILE A 368 -25.02 14.95 -0.71
CA ILE A 368 -25.13 15.86 -1.86
C ILE A 368 -25.37 17.32 -1.44
N ASP A 369 -26.14 17.53 -0.39
CA ASP A 369 -26.48 18.88 0.07
C ASP A 369 -25.27 19.55 0.73
N ALA A 370 -24.54 18.83 1.57
CA ALA A 370 -23.31 19.31 2.19
C ALA A 370 -22.23 19.67 1.15
N VAL A 371 -22.16 18.91 0.08
CA VAL A 371 -21.19 19.16 -0.99
C VAL A 371 -21.61 20.35 -1.86
N ARG A 372 -22.91 20.52 -2.14
CA ARG A 372 -23.43 21.69 -2.88
C ARG A 372 -23.22 23.00 -2.17
N GLU A 373 -23.22 23.03 -0.84
CA GLU A 373 -22.88 24.22 -0.05
C GLU A 373 -21.43 24.67 -0.28
N ILE A 374 -20.53 23.74 -0.58
CA ILE A 374 -19.13 24.05 -0.87
C ILE A 374 -18.97 24.55 -2.30
N ALA A 375 -19.53 23.82 -3.26
CA ALA A 375 -19.56 24.20 -4.66
C ALA A 375 -20.67 23.45 -5.42
N GLU A 376 -21.52 24.16 -6.14
CA GLU A 376 -22.53 23.55 -7.02
C GLU A 376 -21.89 22.90 -8.26
N THR A 377 -20.78 23.48 -8.74
CA THR A 377 -20.01 23.00 -9.89
C THR A 377 -18.52 23.12 -9.63
N VAL A 378 -17.78 22.14 -10.12
CA VAL A 378 -16.31 22.09 -10.10
C VAL A 378 -15.79 22.37 -11.51
N ARG A 379 -14.82 23.25 -11.65
CA ARG A 379 -14.18 23.53 -12.94
C ARG A 379 -13.22 22.41 -13.33
N ILE A 380 -13.46 21.81 -14.48
CA ILE A 380 -12.58 20.81 -15.07
C ILE A 380 -11.61 21.49 -16.02
N ASP A 381 -12.13 22.38 -16.87
CA ASP A 381 -11.39 23.12 -17.89
C ASP A 381 -11.87 24.58 -18.00
N GLU A 382 -11.22 25.40 -18.85
CA GLU A 382 -11.67 26.79 -19.07
C GLU A 382 -13.14 26.89 -19.54
N LYS A 383 -13.62 25.82 -20.20
CA LYS A 383 -14.96 25.76 -20.80
C LYS A 383 -15.87 24.70 -20.18
N THR A 384 -15.33 23.80 -19.35
CA THR A 384 -16.08 22.63 -18.87
C THR A 384 -16.22 22.67 -17.34
N THR A 385 -17.45 22.59 -16.87
CA THR A 385 -17.77 22.46 -15.43
C THR A 385 -18.44 21.10 -15.20
N MET A 386 -18.19 20.50 -14.05
CA MET A 386 -18.81 19.27 -13.59
C MET A 386 -19.74 19.59 -12.42
N THR A 387 -20.92 18.97 -12.40
CA THR A 387 -21.84 19.11 -11.25
C THR A 387 -21.27 18.39 -10.01
N ALA A 388 -21.64 18.84 -8.82
CA ALA A 388 -21.26 18.22 -7.56
C ALA A 388 -21.59 16.71 -7.52
N SER A 389 -22.77 16.31 -8.06
CA SER A 389 -23.18 14.90 -8.14
C SER A 389 -22.25 14.06 -9.06
N ALA A 390 -21.88 14.61 -10.22
CA ALA A 390 -20.95 13.92 -11.14
C ALA A 390 -19.56 13.80 -10.55
N PHE A 391 -19.10 14.82 -9.81
CA PHE A 391 -17.82 14.78 -9.08
C PHE A 391 -17.83 13.71 -7.98
N LEU A 392 -18.87 13.67 -7.14
CA LEU A 392 -19.04 12.62 -6.13
C LEU A 392 -19.09 11.22 -6.74
N SER A 393 -19.70 11.06 -7.92
CA SER A 393 -19.73 9.76 -8.61
C SER A 393 -18.33 9.29 -9.01
N LYS A 394 -17.39 10.20 -9.32
CA LYS A 394 -15.99 9.86 -9.57
C LYS A 394 -15.27 9.40 -8.29
N PHE A 395 -15.65 9.93 -7.12
CA PHE A 395 -15.20 9.44 -5.82
C PHE A 395 -16.03 8.26 -5.30
N LEU A 396 -16.62 7.49 -6.20
CA LEU A 396 -17.34 6.25 -5.92
C LEU A 396 -18.61 6.42 -5.04
N PHE A 397 -19.19 7.62 -4.98
CA PHE A 397 -20.50 7.82 -4.36
C PHE A 397 -21.59 7.54 -5.38
N THR A 398 -22.31 6.43 -5.17
CA THR A 398 -23.49 6.11 -6.00
C THR A 398 -24.59 7.15 -5.77
N PRO A 399 -25.54 7.33 -6.72
CA PRO A 399 -26.68 8.24 -6.53
C PRO A 399 -27.46 7.97 -5.24
N GLU A 400 -27.55 6.71 -4.82
CA GLU A 400 -28.20 6.31 -3.56
C GLU A 400 -27.40 6.78 -2.35
N THR A 401 -26.07 6.60 -2.36
CA THR A 401 -25.19 7.05 -1.27
C THR A 401 -25.15 8.57 -1.17
N GLN A 402 -25.24 9.29 -2.30
CA GLN A 402 -25.32 10.75 -2.30
C GLN A 402 -26.57 11.29 -1.58
N GLN A 403 -27.66 10.51 -1.53
CA GLN A 403 -28.89 10.88 -0.83
C GLN A 403 -28.92 10.45 0.65
N LYS A 404 -27.91 9.69 1.13
CA LYS A 404 -27.81 9.32 2.54
C LYS A 404 -27.40 10.51 3.40
N TYR A 405 -27.79 10.47 4.67
CA TYR A 405 -27.28 11.39 5.70
C TYR A 405 -25.81 11.06 6.03
N ILE A 406 -25.02 12.09 6.31
CA ILE A 406 -23.59 11.93 6.64
C ILE A 406 -23.41 11.06 7.88
N SER A 407 -24.32 11.14 8.87
CA SER A 407 -24.34 10.28 10.06
C SER A 407 -24.42 8.78 9.74
N LYS A 408 -24.97 8.38 8.59
CA LYS A 408 -25.13 6.99 8.17
C LYS A 408 -23.99 6.46 7.27
N LEU A 409 -22.97 7.28 7.03
CA LEU A 409 -21.81 6.88 6.26
C LEU A 409 -20.85 6.04 7.12
N SER A 410 -20.23 5.04 6.50
CA SER A 410 -19.09 4.32 7.08
C SER A 410 -17.89 5.26 7.26
N GLY A 411 -16.91 4.89 8.11
CA GLY A 411 -15.69 5.68 8.32
C GLY A 411 -14.94 5.96 7.01
N GLY A 412 -14.76 4.95 6.16
CA GLY A 412 -14.12 5.11 4.86
C GLY A 412 -14.92 5.99 3.88
N GLU A 413 -16.28 5.91 3.89
CA GLU A 413 -17.13 6.81 3.09
C GLU A 413 -17.01 8.25 3.59
N ARG A 414 -16.96 8.49 4.89
CA ARG A 414 -16.75 9.82 5.48
C ARG A 414 -15.40 10.41 5.07
N ARG A 415 -14.32 9.62 5.10
CA ARG A 415 -12.98 10.06 4.68
C ARG A 415 -12.92 10.37 3.19
N ARG A 416 -13.55 9.56 2.34
CA ARG A 416 -13.71 9.86 0.91
C ARG A 416 -14.47 11.16 0.67
N LEU A 417 -15.56 11.39 1.43
CA LEU A 417 -16.32 12.62 1.34
C LEU A 417 -15.46 13.83 1.72
N TYR A 418 -14.69 13.74 2.81
CA TYR A 418 -13.78 14.79 3.23
C TYR A 418 -12.74 15.11 2.16
N LEU A 419 -12.09 14.09 1.61
CA LEU A 419 -11.16 14.26 0.50
C LEU A 419 -11.81 14.97 -0.69
N ALA A 420 -12.98 14.48 -1.13
CA ALA A 420 -13.72 15.09 -2.23
C ALA A 420 -14.01 16.58 -1.97
N THR A 421 -14.39 16.94 -0.76
CA THR A 421 -14.68 18.35 -0.41
C THR A 421 -13.45 19.25 -0.38
N VAL A 422 -12.28 18.72 0.04
CA VAL A 422 -11.00 19.43 -0.04
C VAL A 422 -10.66 19.74 -1.50
N LEU A 423 -10.79 18.74 -2.39
CA LEU A 423 -10.46 18.89 -3.80
C LEU A 423 -11.45 19.80 -4.56
N MET A 424 -12.73 19.79 -4.18
CA MET A 424 -13.77 20.64 -4.80
C MET A 424 -13.54 22.15 -4.61
N ARG A 425 -12.84 22.54 -3.55
CA ARG A 425 -12.47 23.96 -3.32
C ARG A 425 -11.47 24.49 -4.34
N SER A 426 -11.05 23.66 -5.29
CA SER A 426 -10.06 23.99 -6.33
C SER A 426 -8.80 24.64 -5.77
N PRO A 427 -8.13 24.01 -4.79
CA PRO A 427 -6.88 24.51 -4.24
C PRO A 427 -5.80 24.52 -5.33
N ASN A 428 -4.74 25.32 -5.14
CA ASN A 428 -3.55 25.27 -5.97
C ASN A 428 -2.32 24.77 -5.17
N PHE A 429 -2.48 24.58 -3.87
CA PHE A 429 -1.52 23.91 -3.01
C PHE A 429 -2.25 22.86 -2.16
N LEU A 430 -1.89 21.58 -2.33
CA LEU A 430 -2.46 20.49 -1.57
C LEU A 430 -1.48 20.02 -0.50
N VAL A 431 -1.98 19.86 0.72
CA VAL A 431 -1.27 19.23 1.84
C VAL A 431 -2.09 18.03 2.28
N LEU A 432 -1.52 16.84 2.13
CA LEU A 432 -2.18 15.57 2.42
C LEU A 432 -1.42 14.85 3.54
N ASP A 433 -2.03 14.74 4.71
CA ASP A 433 -1.46 14.06 5.87
C ASP A 433 -2.06 12.67 6.00
N GLU A 434 -1.29 11.62 5.63
CA GLU A 434 -1.66 10.21 5.60
C GLU A 434 -2.98 9.93 4.84
N PRO A 435 -3.10 10.37 3.57
CA PRO A 435 -4.34 10.18 2.81
C PRO A 435 -4.62 8.72 2.47
N THR A 436 -3.59 7.87 2.52
CA THR A 436 -3.65 6.46 2.16
C THR A 436 -4.25 5.59 3.27
N ASN A 437 -4.21 6.06 4.52
CA ASN A 437 -4.84 5.38 5.63
C ASN A 437 -6.38 5.38 5.46
N ASP A 438 -7.00 4.22 5.57
CA ASP A 438 -8.46 4.02 5.49
C ASP A 438 -9.15 4.32 4.14
N LEU A 439 -8.38 4.62 3.08
CA LEU A 439 -8.90 4.66 1.72
C LEU A 439 -8.68 3.29 1.05
N ASP A 440 -9.71 2.81 0.34
CA ASP A 440 -9.56 1.59 -0.44
C ASP A 440 -8.71 1.83 -1.71
N ILE A 441 -8.15 0.76 -2.25
CA ILE A 441 -7.26 0.79 -3.43
C ILE A 441 -7.90 1.52 -4.62
N MET A 442 -9.23 1.41 -4.79
CA MET A 442 -9.95 2.09 -5.86
C MET A 442 -9.98 3.60 -5.67
N THR A 443 -10.25 4.04 -4.45
CA THR A 443 -10.22 5.46 -4.10
C THR A 443 -8.80 6.03 -4.21
N LEU A 444 -7.79 5.25 -3.82
CA LEU A 444 -6.38 5.62 -3.98
C LEU A 444 -6.02 5.81 -5.45
N THR A 445 -6.45 4.91 -6.34
CA THR A 445 -6.22 5.07 -7.79
C THR A 445 -6.85 6.36 -8.33
N VAL A 446 -8.09 6.69 -7.90
CA VAL A 446 -8.74 7.96 -8.29
C VAL A 446 -7.96 9.17 -7.79
N LEU A 447 -7.45 9.13 -6.56
CA LEU A 447 -6.63 10.20 -5.99
C LEU A 447 -5.29 10.34 -6.73
N GLU A 448 -4.62 9.24 -7.04
CA GLU A 448 -3.37 9.22 -7.80
C GLU A 448 -3.54 9.84 -9.19
N ASP A 449 -4.58 9.43 -9.92
CA ASP A 449 -4.88 9.99 -11.24
C ASP A 449 -5.18 11.49 -11.18
N TYR A 450 -5.88 11.92 -10.12
CA TYR A 450 -6.10 13.34 -9.87
C TYR A 450 -4.78 14.08 -9.61
N LEU A 451 -3.92 13.57 -8.71
CA LEU A 451 -2.66 14.21 -8.33
C LEU A 451 -1.62 14.17 -9.45
N ALA A 452 -1.61 13.13 -10.29
CA ALA A 452 -0.74 13.05 -11.47
C ALA A 452 -1.03 14.20 -12.45
N ASN A 453 -2.31 14.53 -12.65
CA ASN A 453 -2.75 15.60 -13.55
C ASN A 453 -2.88 16.97 -12.86
N PHE A 454 -2.67 17.04 -11.55
CA PHE A 454 -2.83 18.27 -10.77
C PHE A 454 -1.75 19.28 -11.10
N LYS A 455 -2.17 20.45 -11.62
CA LYS A 455 -1.29 21.58 -11.97
C LYS A 455 -1.15 22.56 -10.81
N GLY A 456 -0.69 22.07 -9.68
CA GLY A 456 -0.44 22.81 -8.45
C GLY A 456 0.70 22.18 -7.67
N CYS A 457 0.97 22.73 -6.50
CA CYS A 457 1.98 22.19 -5.58
C CYS A 457 1.35 21.15 -4.65
N VAL A 458 2.12 20.13 -4.28
CA VAL A 458 1.66 19.05 -3.39
C VAL A 458 2.71 18.80 -2.33
N ILE A 459 2.28 18.71 -1.08
CA ILE A 459 3.03 18.07 0.00
C ILE A 459 2.21 16.89 0.49
N VAL A 460 2.82 15.72 0.53
CA VAL A 460 2.16 14.51 1.00
C VAL A 460 3.00 13.79 2.05
N VAL A 461 2.39 13.49 3.19
CA VAL A 461 2.91 12.53 4.17
C VAL A 461 2.22 11.21 3.90
N SER A 462 2.97 10.16 3.60
CA SER A 462 2.41 8.83 3.42
C SER A 462 3.44 7.75 3.75
N HIS A 463 2.93 6.62 4.22
CA HIS A 463 3.67 5.37 4.36
C HIS A 463 3.46 4.42 3.17
N ASP A 464 2.60 4.78 2.21
CA ASP A 464 2.40 4.03 0.97
C ASP A 464 3.49 4.39 -0.06
N ARG A 465 4.40 3.46 -0.25
CA ARG A 465 5.55 3.60 -1.17
C ARG A 465 5.11 3.78 -2.62
N PHE A 466 4.11 3.00 -3.05
CA PHE A 466 3.59 3.06 -4.41
C PHE A 466 2.96 4.42 -4.71
N PHE A 467 2.24 4.97 -3.73
CA PHE A 467 1.66 6.29 -3.82
C PHE A 467 2.74 7.39 -3.95
N LEU A 468 3.79 7.30 -3.12
CA LEU A 468 4.92 8.24 -3.18
C LEU A 468 5.64 8.16 -4.54
N ASP A 469 6.05 6.97 -4.98
CA ASP A 469 6.79 6.77 -6.24
C ASP A 469 6.04 7.30 -7.46
N ARG A 470 4.70 7.28 -7.43
CA ARG A 470 3.87 7.73 -8.54
C ARG A 470 3.67 9.25 -8.59
N ILE A 471 3.78 9.94 -7.45
CA ILE A 471 3.30 11.32 -7.33
C ILE A 471 4.40 12.32 -7.05
N VAL A 472 5.43 11.95 -6.26
CA VAL A 472 6.40 12.92 -5.76
C VAL A 472 7.62 13.04 -6.67
N ASP A 473 8.18 14.25 -6.72
CA ASP A 473 9.38 14.55 -7.47
C ASP A 473 10.63 14.40 -6.59
N HIS A 474 10.50 14.64 -5.28
CA HIS A 474 11.54 14.48 -4.26
C HIS A 474 10.97 14.32 -2.85
N LEU A 475 11.83 14.03 -1.88
CA LEU A 475 11.45 13.68 -0.52
C LEU A 475 12.09 14.58 0.53
N PHE A 476 11.30 15.01 1.52
CA PHE A 476 11.82 15.50 2.80
C PHE A 476 11.92 14.34 3.78
N VAL A 477 13.14 13.96 4.10
CA VAL A 477 13.44 12.84 5.01
C VAL A 477 13.68 13.37 6.42
N PHE A 478 12.74 13.10 7.31
CA PHE A 478 12.82 13.46 8.72
C PHE A 478 13.61 12.38 9.49
N LYS A 479 14.88 12.67 9.78
CA LYS A 479 15.76 11.74 10.55
C LYS A 479 15.63 11.87 12.06
N GLY A 480 14.82 12.83 12.54
CA GLY A 480 14.73 13.20 13.94
C GLY A 480 15.80 14.22 14.37
N ASN A 481 15.70 14.71 15.61
CA ASN A 481 16.62 15.70 16.20
C ASN A 481 16.82 16.98 15.37
N GLY A 482 15.78 17.39 14.62
CA GLY A 482 15.80 18.61 13.80
C GLY A 482 16.44 18.46 12.42
N ASP A 483 16.97 17.28 12.08
CA ASP A 483 17.56 17.03 10.75
C ASP A 483 16.49 16.64 9.74
N VAL A 484 16.32 17.49 8.73
CA VAL A 484 15.44 17.26 7.58
C VAL A 484 16.26 17.34 6.31
N ARG A 485 16.49 16.18 5.69
CA ARG A 485 17.26 16.07 4.45
C ARG A 485 16.32 16.16 3.25
N ASP A 486 16.62 17.03 2.29
CA ASP A 486 16.02 17.03 0.97
C ASP A 486 16.72 15.98 0.09
N PHE A 487 15.94 15.02 -0.43
CA PHE A 487 16.44 13.93 -1.28
C PHE A 487 15.79 14.03 -2.66
N PRO A 488 16.55 14.32 -3.73
CA PRO A 488 16.03 14.34 -5.08
C PRO A 488 15.76 12.92 -5.58
N GLY A 489 14.53 12.64 -5.99
CA GLY A 489 14.09 11.35 -6.50
C GLY A 489 12.89 10.76 -5.76
N ASP A 490 12.43 9.62 -6.25
CA ASP A 490 11.32 8.87 -5.68
C ASP A 490 11.72 8.08 -4.42
N TYR A 491 10.73 7.46 -3.79
CA TYR A 491 10.94 6.71 -2.56
C TYR A 491 11.77 5.43 -2.80
N SER A 492 11.57 4.75 -3.91
CA SER A 492 12.34 3.55 -4.26
C SER A 492 13.83 3.84 -4.42
N THR A 493 14.17 4.94 -5.09
CA THR A 493 15.56 5.41 -5.21
C THR A 493 16.16 5.77 -3.85
N TYR A 494 15.40 6.47 -3.00
CA TYR A 494 15.83 6.78 -1.63
C TYR A 494 16.17 5.52 -0.83
N ARG A 495 15.29 4.51 -0.85
CA ARG A 495 15.52 3.26 -0.12
C ARG A 495 16.71 2.48 -0.64
N HIS A 496 16.94 2.48 -1.94
CA HIS A 496 18.13 1.87 -2.52
C HIS A 496 19.43 2.55 -2.02
N CYS A 497 19.45 3.87 -1.99
CA CYS A 497 20.58 4.63 -1.43
C CYS A 497 20.81 4.33 0.05
N VAL A 498 19.74 4.32 0.86
CA VAL A 498 19.83 3.99 2.30
C VAL A 498 20.36 2.56 2.51
N ALA A 499 19.87 1.59 1.73
CA ALA A 499 20.33 0.21 1.83
C ALA A 499 21.81 0.04 1.46
N MET A 500 22.32 0.83 0.51
CA MET A 500 23.75 0.89 0.19
C MET A 500 24.57 1.53 1.33
N GLU A 501 24.13 2.70 1.83
CA GLU A 501 24.79 3.38 2.96
C GLU A 501 24.86 2.46 4.20
N GLU A 502 23.81 1.68 4.48
CA GLU A 502 23.81 0.72 5.59
C GLU A 502 24.74 -0.47 5.37
N LYS A 503 24.83 -0.99 4.15
CA LYS A 503 25.80 -2.07 3.82
C LYS A 503 27.24 -1.59 4.00
N GLU A 504 27.55 -0.39 3.51
CA GLU A 504 28.86 0.21 3.66
C GLU A 504 29.21 0.48 5.13
N ARG A 505 28.25 0.99 5.93
CA ARG A 505 28.44 1.20 7.36
C ARG A 505 28.69 -0.11 8.10
N LYS A 506 27.90 -1.15 7.84
CA LYS A 506 28.10 -2.49 8.44
C LYS A 506 29.45 -3.09 8.06
N ALA A 507 29.87 -2.92 6.81
CA ALA A 507 31.20 -3.35 6.35
C ALA A 507 32.33 -2.59 7.06
N ALA A 508 32.18 -1.26 7.21
CA ALA A 508 33.15 -0.42 7.92
C ALA A 508 33.20 -0.72 9.44
N GLU A 509 32.06 -1.01 10.07
CA GLU A 509 31.98 -1.43 11.47
C GLU A 509 32.60 -2.82 11.69
N ALA A 510 32.33 -3.78 10.76
CA ALA A 510 32.96 -5.09 10.80
C ALA A 510 34.49 -5.00 10.63
N GLN A 511 34.99 -4.11 9.78
CA GLN A 511 36.43 -3.84 9.65
C GLN A 511 37.02 -3.21 10.92
N LYS A 512 36.29 -2.29 11.56
CA LYS A 512 36.75 -1.67 12.83
C LYS A 512 36.76 -2.67 13.98
N THR A 513 35.76 -3.54 14.09
CA THR A 513 35.71 -4.61 15.10
C THR A 513 36.81 -5.66 14.86
N ALA A 514 37.08 -6.01 13.62
CA ALA A 514 38.20 -6.88 13.27
C ALA A 514 39.57 -6.23 13.61
N ALA A 515 39.71 -4.92 13.34
CA ALA A 515 40.92 -4.18 13.69
C ALA A 515 41.10 -3.99 15.21
N ALA A 516 40.00 -3.80 15.96
CA ALA A 516 40.03 -3.71 17.44
C ALA A 516 40.34 -5.07 18.08
N ALA A 517 39.82 -6.17 17.52
CA ALA A 517 40.17 -7.53 17.99
C ALA A 517 41.64 -7.89 17.76
N THR A 518 42.31 -7.25 16.78
CA THR A 518 43.74 -7.42 16.54
C THR A 518 44.62 -6.52 17.43
N ALA A 519 44.06 -5.48 18.07
CA ALA A 519 44.80 -4.57 18.93
C ALA A 519 44.90 -5.03 20.41
N ASP A 520 44.06 -5.94 20.88
CA ASP A 520 44.02 -6.40 22.28
C ASP A 520 44.72 -7.76 22.53
N THR A 521 45.44 -8.31 21.55
CA THR A 521 46.25 -9.51 21.71
C THR A 521 47.75 -9.20 21.60
N GLY A 522 48.23 -8.32 22.50
CA GLY A 522 49.62 -8.28 22.87
C GLY A 522 49.94 -9.39 23.86
N ASN A 523 50.57 -10.47 23.35
CA ASN A 523 51.22 -11.52 24.13
C ASN A 523 50.38 -12.75 24.50
N THR A 524 50.35 -13.75 23.62
CA THR A 524 50.74 -15.16 23.99
C THR A 524 50.67 -16.07 22.75
N TRP A 525 51.86 -16.65 22.45
CA TRP A 525 52.12 -17.92 21.74
C TRP A 525 51.38 -18.25 20.43
N ARG A 526 52.15 -18.19 19.35
CA ARG A 526 52.00 -18.78 18.02
C ARG A 526 51.09 -20.01 17.99
N LYS A 527 49.91 -19.88 17.33
CA LYS A 527 49.39 -20.88 16.41
C LYS A 527 49.25 -20.21 15.04
N LYS A 528 50.00 -20.74 14.06
CA LYS A 528 49.83 -20.41 12.64
C LYS A 528 48.42 -20.76 12.25
N ASP A 529 47.56 -19.79 12.00
CA ASP A 529 46.47 -19.92 11.04
C ASP A 529 47.07 -19.60 9.68
N ASP A 530 47.27 -20.68 8.90
CA ASP A 530 47.58 -20.58 7.49
C ASP A 530 46.42 -19.89 6.79
N LYS A 531 46.52 -18.58 6.52
CA LYS A 531 45.77 -17.95 5.46
C LYS A 531 46.08 -18.74 4.18
N ARG A 532 45.05 -19.41 3.65
CA ARG A 532 45.18 -20.22 2.42
C ARG A 532 45.53 -19.22 1.30
N LYS A 533 46.80 -19.17 0.91
CA LYS A 533 47.21 -18.42 -0.28
C LYS A 533 46.67 -19.12 -1.50
N LEU A 534 46.13 -18.35 -2.46
CA LEU A 534 45.74 -18.85 -3.75
C LEU A 534 46.81 -19.79 -4.34
N SER A 535 46.41 -20.98 -4.75
CA SER A 535 47.28 -21.90 -5.45
C SER A 535 47.63 -21.32 -6.82
N PHE A 536 48.73 -21.77 -7.41
CA PHE A 536 49.14 -21.34 -8.74
C PHE A 536 48.05 -21.59 -9.83
N LYS A 537 47.21 -22.61 -9.62
CA LYS A 537 46.03 -22.88 -10.47
C LYS A 537 44.94 -21.84 -10.30
N GLU A 538 44.62 -21.45 -9.07
CA GLU A 538 43.58 -20.46 -8.74
C GLU A 538 43.97 -19.04 -9.21
N LYS A 539 45.26 -18.68 -9.14
CA LYS A 539 45.74 -17.42 -9.74
C LYS A 539 45.59 -17.38 -11.26
N ARG A 540 45.90 -18.49 -11.91
CA ARG A 540 45.73 -18.59 -13.36
C ARG A 540 44.26 -18.59 -13.77
N GLU A 541 43.40 -19.24 -12.99
CA GLU A 541 41.95 -19.20 -13.17
C GLU A 541 41.40 -17.76 -13.03
N MET A 542 41.92 -17.00 -12.08
CA MET A 542 41.54 -15.60 -11.85
C MET A 542 41.92 -14.69 -13.04
N GLU A 543 43.14 -14.87 -13.59
CA GLU A 543 43.57 -14.14 -14.79
C GLU A 543 42.79 -14.52 -16.05
N GLU A 544 42.36 -15.77 -16.15
CA GLU A 544 41.53 -16.27 -17.26
C GLU A 544 40.10 -15.74 -17.15
N LEU A 545 39.53 -15.67 -15.94
CA LEU A 545 38.22 -15.10 -15.66
C LEU A 545 38.18 -13.59 -15.91
N GLU A 546 39.21 -12.84 -15.52
CA GLU A 546 39.31 -11.41 -15.79
C GLU A 546 39.27 -11.10 -17.29
N LYS A 547 40.04 -11.82 -18.08
CA LYS A 547 39.98 -11.68 -19.56
C LYS A 547 38.64 -12.11 -20.15
N ARG A 548 38.00 -13.10 -19.56
CA ARG A 548 36.69 -13.58 -20.03
C ARG A 548 35.59 -12.53 -19.71
N ILE A 549 35.62 -11.93 -18.54
CA ILE A 549 34.70 -10.83 -18.14
C ILE A 549 34.87 -9.63 -19.08
N GLU A 550 36.11 -9.23 -19.39
CA GLU A 550 36.40 -8.13 -20.32
C GLU A 550 35.89 -8.44 -21.75
N SER A 551 36.07 -9.67 -22.23
CA SER A 551 35.59 -10.10 -23.54
C SER A 551 34.05 -10.15 -23.63
N LEU A 552 33.37 -10.66 -22.58
CA LEU A 552 31.92 -10.74 -22.54
C LEU A 552 31.29 -9.35 -22.41
N THR A 553 31.90 -8.44 -21.64
CA THR A 553 31.47 -7.05 -21.53
C THR A 553 31.54 -6.34 -22.87
N SER A 554 32.65 -6.53 -23.61
CA SER A 554 32.82 -5.94 -24.95
C SER A 554 31.84 -6.55 -25.97
N GLU A 555 31.50 -7.84 -25.86
CA GLU A 555 30.50 -8.50 -26.72
C GLU A 555 29.10 -7.95 -26.42
N LYS A 556 28.75 -7.76 -25.15
CA LYS A 556 27.49 -7.15 -24.71
C LYS A 556 27.32 -5.75 -25.29
N GLU A 557 28.31 -4.88 -25.12
CA GLU A 557 28.28 -3.50 -25.63
C GLU A 557 28.13 -3.44 -27.17
N ARG A 558 28.76 -4.36 -27.89
CA ARG A 558 28.59 -4.47 -29.36
C ARG A 558 27.18 -4.87 -29.74
N LEU A 559 26.63 -5.91 -29.09
CA LEU A 559 25.27 -6.36 -29.36
C LEU A 559 24.21 -5.30 -28.99
N GLU A 560 24.41 -4.56 -27.91
CA GLU A 560 23.55 -3.43 -27.52
C GLU A 560 23.64 -2.27 -28.54
N THR A 561 24.83 -1.98 -29.05
CA THR A 561 25.05 -0.96 -30.09
C THR A 561 24.39 -1.39 -31.40
N ASP A 562 24.52 -2.65 -31.79
CA ASP A 562 23.91 -3.19 -33.01
C ASP A 562 22.37 -3.16 -32.93
N LEU A 563 21.78 -3.49 -31.75
CA LEU A 563 20.34 -3.39 -31.53
C LEU A 563 19.85 -1.93 -31.55
N SER A 564 20.63 -0.99 -31.01
CA SER A 564 20.27 0.42 -30.98
C SER A 564 20.39 1.14 -32.33
N SER A 565 21.22 0.61 -33.24
CA SER A 565 21.45 1.18 -34.57
C SER A 565 20.24 1.10 -35.52
N GLY A 566 19.26 0.21 -35.21
CA GLY A 566 18.06 0.03 -36.04
C GLY A 566 18.29 -0.57 -37.42
N ALA A 567 19.51 -1.07 -37.70
CA ALA A 567 19.92 -1.59 -39.02
C ALA A 567 19.72 -3.10 -39.18
N LEU A 568 19.26 -3.79 -38.12
CA LEU A 568 19.12 -5.25 -38.11
C LEU A 568 17.73 -5.69 -38.59
N ASP A 569 17.69 -6.79 -39.34
CA ASP A 569 16.46 -7.47 -39.74
C ASP A 569 15.80 -8.17 -38.53
N ASN A 570 14.49 -8.42 -38.59
CA ASN A 570 13.71 -8.99 -37.48
C ASN A 570 14.29 -10.31 -36.93
N ASP A 571 14.79 -11.17 -37.80
CA ASP A 571 15.45 -12.43 -37.39
C ASP A 571 16.80 -12.21 -36.69
N ALA A 572 17.52 -11.17 -37.07
CA ALA A 572 18.78 -10.76 -36.45
C ALA A 572 18.55 -10.12 -35.07
N ILE A 573 17.46 -9.36 -34.89
CA ILE A 573 17.07 -8.77 -33.59
C ILE A 573 16.75 -9.86 -32.57
N VAL A 574 16.01 -10.91 -32.96
CA VAL A 574 15.67 -12.04 -32.07
C VAL A 574 16.94 -12.81 -31.69
N LYS A 575 17.86 -13.05 -32.62
CA LYS A 575 19.13 -13.71 -32.33
C LYS A 575 20.05 -12.90 -31.43
N ALA A 576 20.14 -11.57 -31.67
CA ALA A 576 20.93 -10.69 -30.83
C ALA A 576 20.35 -10.59 -29.42
N GLY A 577 19.01 -10.52 -29.26
CA GLY A 577 18.34 -10.53 -27.95
C GLY A 577 18.57 -11.82 -27.17
N THR A 578 18.50 -12.98 -27.84
CA THR A 578 18.79 -14.29 -27.20
C THR A 578 20.27 -14.36 -26.78
N ARG A 579 21.19 -13.90 -27.64
CA ARG A 579 22.64 -13.92 -27.36
C ARG A 579 22.99 -12.95 -26.21
N ILE A 580 22.36 -11.78 -26.09
CA ILE A 580 22.54 -10.89 -24.94
C ILE A 580 22.14 -11.57 -23.65
N GLY A 581 21.00 -12.30 -23.63
CA GLY A 581 20.59 -13.07 -22.46
C GLY A 581 21.62 -14.13 -22.03
N GLU A 582 22.21 -14.84 -23.00
CA GLU A 582 23.27 -15.80 -22.73
C GLU A 582 24.55 -15.13 -22.21
N VAL A 583 24.99 -14.04 -22.85
CA VAL A 583 26.18 -13.26 -22.45
C VAL A 583 26.04 -12.71 -21.05
N VAL A 584 24.87 -12.20 -20.66
CA VAL A 584 24.60 -11.70 -19.29
C VAL A 584 24.70 -12.85 -18.29
N ALA A 585 24.13 -14.02 -18.58
CA ALA A 585 24.20 -15.18 -17.68
C ALA A 585 25.66 -15.68 -17.52
N GLU A 586 26.43 -15.76 -18.62
CA GLU A 586 27.86 -16.14 -18.59
C GLU A 586 28.70 -15.09 -17.83
N LEU A 587 28.34 -13.82 -17.89
CA LEU A 587 29.02 -12.72 -17.20
C LEU A 587 28.78 -12.79 -15.68
N ASP A 588 27.52 -13.00 -15.26
CA ASP A 588 27.15 -13.19 -13.86
C ASP A 588 27.87 -14.40 -13.22
N GLU A 589 27.97 -15.52 -13.97
CA GLU A 589 28.67 -16.71 -13.49
C GLU A 589 30.19 -16.49 -13.36
N ALA A 590 30.80 -15.80 -14.32
CA ALA A 590 32.21 -15.46 -14.29
C ALA A 590 32.56 -14.46 -13.19
N GLU A 591 31.74 -13.43 -12.96
CA GLU A 591 31.89 -12.44 -11.89
C GLU A 591 31.75 -13.09 -10.50
N MET A 592 30.75 -13.94 -10.30
CA MET A 592 30.59 -14.68 -9.04
C MET A 592 31.82 -15.51 -8.72
N ARG A 593 32.34 -16.25 -9.72
CA ARG A 593 33.53 -17.08 -9.51
C ARG A 593 34.79 -16.24 -9.27
N TYR A 594 34.94 -15.11 -9.94
CA TYR A 594 36.03 -14.17 -9.73
C TYR A 594 36.00 -13.57 -8.31
N LEU A 595 34.81 -13.21 -7.80
CA LEU A 595 34.65 -12.71 -6.43
C LEU A 595 34.98 -13.77 -5.38
N GLU A 596 34.62 -15.05 -5.58
CA GLU A 596 35.01 -16.16 -4.69
C GLU A 596 36.55 -16.31 -4.59
N LEU A 597 37.24 -16.15 -5.69
CA LEU A 597 38.70 -16.23 -5.73
C LEU A 597 39.35 -14.99 -5.08
N LEU A 598 38.77 -13.81 -5.24
CA LEU A 598 39.19 -12.57 -4.56
C LEU A 598 39.04 -12.66 -3.03
N GLU A 599 37.96 -13.27 -2.53
CA GLU A 599 37.76 -13.51 -1.09
C GLU A 599 38.81 -14.44 -0.48
N ILE A 600 39.40 -15.35 -1.27
CA ILE A 600 40.50 -16.23 -0.85
C ILE A 600 41.85 -15.48 -0.85
N GLU A 601 42.01 -14.46 -1.70
CA GLU A 601 43.25 -13.65 -1.80
C GLU A 601 43.37 -12.59 -0.70
N GLY A 602 42.22 -12.02 -0.21
CA GLY A 602 42.18 -11.01 0.86
C GLY A 602 42.15 -11.60 2.24
#